data_bc574b43b3b3b8011705551ec16a21e0
#
_entry.id   bc574b43b3b3b8011705551ec16a21e0
#
_cell.length_a   1.000
_cell.length_b   1.000
_cell.length_c   1.000
_cell.angle_alpha   90.00
_cell.angle_beta   90.00
_cell.angle_gamma   90.00
#
_symmetry.space_group_name_H-M   'P 1'
#
loop_
_entity.id
_entity.type
_entity.pdbx_description
1 polymer ?
#
loop_
_entity_poly.entity_id
_entity_poly.type
_entity_poly.pdbx_seq_one_letter_code
_entity_poly.pdbx_strand_id
1 'polypeptide(L)'
;MEVSVETCWKSLNKIHEELCGDKVEILKTEDSDVVILADGMGSGVKANILATLTSKILRTMFQKGAPIEQGVETIARTLPICQVRQVAYSTFSILQIFHNGEAYLVEYDNPGCIFVRDGKLMDIPYTVREIEGKKIREYRFQVKLKDCFVLMSDGVIYAGVGELLNFGWTWESMADYTVKCTRDTLSAKRLAAMLSQACDDLYMQKPGDDTTVAVARVIERKVVNIFTGPPKDMDDDERIMLDF
;
A
#
# COMPACT_ATOMS: atom_id res chain seq x y z
N MET A 1 6.55 -23.54 2.96
CA MET A 1 5.16 -23.02 2.95
C MET A 1 5.21 -21.71 2.20
N GLU A 2 4.45 -21.61 1.11
CA GLU A 2 4.39 -20.39 0.32
C GLU A 2 3.35 -19.43 0.89
N VAL A 3 3.66 -18.14 0.82
CA VAL A 3 2.77 -17.08 1.28
C VAL A 3 2.25 -16.25 0.11
N SER A 4 1.13 -15.57 0.32
CA SER A 4 0.56 -14.55 -0.55
C SER A 4 -0.03 -13.45 0.32
N VAL A 5 -0.60 -12.41 -0.29
CA VAL A 5 -1.14 -11.28 0.45
C VAL A 5 -2.61 -11.03 0.11
N GLU A 6 -3.43 -10.99 1.16
CA GLU A 6 -4.76 -10.37 1.09
C GLU A 6 -4.61 -8.85 1.21
N THR A 7 -5.11 -8.10 0.26
CA THR A 7 -4.97 -6.64 0.22
C THR A 7 -6.31 -5.94 0.13
N CYS A 8 -6.42 -4.80 0.78
CA CYS A 8 -7.54 -3.88 0.62
C CYS A 8 -7.09 -2.46 0.95
N TRP A 9 -7.63 -1.48 0.25
CA TRP A 9 -7.40 -0.07 0.58
C TRP A 9 -8.70 0.72 0.63
N LYS A 10 -8.65 1.86 1.29
CA LYS A 10 -9.67 2.87 1.35
C LYS A 10 -9.04 4.24 1.26
N SER A 11 -9.71 5.14 0.52
CA SER A 11 -9.32 6.54 0.40
C SER A 11 -10.49 7.44 0.72
N LEU A 12 -10.20 8.56 1.36
CA LEU A 12 -11.09 9.70 1.56
C LEU A 12 -10.51 10.85 0.75
N ASN A 13 -11.35 11.48 -0.06
CA ASN A 13 -10.93 12.66 -0.81
C ASN A 13 -10.95 13.88 0.12
N LYS A 14 -9.99 14.77 -0.06
CA LYS A 14 -10.01 16.08 0.55
C LYS A 14 -11.34 16.77 0.25
N ILE A 15 -11.88 17.46 1.26
CA ILE A 15 -13.14 18.19 1.09
C ILE A 15 -13.06 19.18 -0.09
N HIS A 16 -14.10 19.22 -0.90
CA HIS A 16 -14.22 20.02 -2.14
C HIS A 16 -13.35 19.52 -3.32
N GLU A 17 -12.65 18.40 -3.18
CA GLU A 17 -11.92 17.79 -4.30
C GLU A 17 -12.68 16.56 -4.85
N GLU A 18 -12.80 16.48 -6.16
CA GLU A 18 -13.47 15.34 -6.83
C GLU A 18 -12.54 14.12 -6.96
N LEU A 19 -11.24 14.37 -7.04
CA LEU A 19 -10.23 13.33 -7.24
C LEU A 19 -9.28 13.25 -6.05
N CYS A 20 -9.05 12.03 -5.59
CA CYS A 20 -8.04 11.74 -4.58
C CYS A 20 -6.63 11.95 -5.16
N GLY A 21 -5.77 12.66 -4.44
CA GLY A 21 -4.36 12.82 -4.75
C GLY A 21 -3.53 11.56 -4.53
N ASP A 22 -4.07 10.59 -3.81
CA ASP A 22 -3.42 9.31 -3.54
C ASP A 22 -3.79 8.24 -4.57
N LYS A 23 -2.88 7.31 -4.82
CA LYS A 23 -3.10 6.13 -5.66
C LYS A 23 -2.52 4.88 -5.04
N VAL A 24 -3.32 3.81 -5.06
CA VAL A 24 -2.87 2.47 -4.69
C VAL A 24 -2.90 1.56 -5.91
N GLU A 25 -1.80 0.86 -6.14
CA GLU A 25 -1.71 -0.20 -7.13
C GLU A 25 -1.33 -1.50 -6.45
N ILE A 26 -1.99 -2.58 -6.88
CA ILE A 26 -1.69 -3.93 -6.43
C ILE A 26 -1.28 -4.74 -7.64
N LEU A 27 -0.16 -5.43 -7.53
CA LEU A 27 0.36 -6.31 -8.57
C LEU A 27 0.63 -7.69 -7.95
N LYS A 28 0.16 -8.72 -8.63
CA LYS A 28 0.49 -10.11 -8.35
C LYS A 28 1.36 -10.63 -9.48
N THR A 29 2.55 -11.08 -9.15
CA THR A 29 3.49 -11.70 -10.09
C THR A 29 3.57 -13.21 -9.83
N GLU A 30 4.40 -13.92 -10.59
CA GLU A 30 4.61 -15.36 -10.39
C GLU A 30 5.28 -15.66 -9.05
N ASP A 31 6.11 -14.74 -8.54
CA ASP A 31 6.98 -14.94 -7.39
C ASP A 31 6.65 -14.06 -6.19
N SER A 32 5.86 -13.00 -6.38
CA SER A 32 5.59 -12.00 -5.33
C SER A 32 4.26 -11.27 -5.49
N ASP A 33 3.77 -10.71 -4.40
CA ASP A 33 2.70 -9.73 -4.34
C ASP A 33 3.29 -8.35 -4.01
N VAL A 34 2.88 -7.30 -4.75
CA VAL A 34 3.38 -5.93 -4.56
C VAL A 34 2.22 -4.98 -4.29
N VAL A 35 2.37 -4.15 -3.26
CA VAL A 35 1.46 -3.04 -2.95
C VAL A 35 2.24 -1.73 -3.08
N ILE A 36 1.71 -0.81 -3.87
CA ILE A 36 2.28 0.52 -4.10
C ILE A 36 1.27 1.55 -3.63
N LEU A 37 1.67 2.43 -2.73
CA LEU A 37 0.93 3.64 -2.38
C LEU A 37 1.76 4.82 -2.86
N ALA A 38 1.18 5.69 -3.68
CA ALA A 38 1.76 6.94 -4.11
C ALA A 38 0.83 8.09 -3.68
N ASP A 39 1.41 9.13 -3.11
CA ASP A 39 0.72 10.35 -2.72
C ASP A 39 1.29 11.51 -3.54
N GLY A 40 0.43 12.21 -4.26
CA GLY A 40 0.77 13.33 -5.14
C GLY A 40 0.77 14.65 -4.38
N MET A 41 1.83 15.44 -4.53
CA MET A 41 1.94 16.72 -3.86
C MET A 41 0.79 17.66 -4.21
N GLY A 42 0.09 18.15 -3.19
CA GLY A 42 -1.04 19.08 -3.30
C GLY A 42 -2.37 18.36 -3.14
N SER A 43 -3.38 18.75 -3.91
CA SER A 43 -4.69 18.10 -3.90
C SER A 43 -5.34 18.16 -5.28
N GLY A 44 -6.43 17.40 -5.45
CA GLY A 44 -7.25 17.40 -6.65
C GLY A 44 -6.54 16.85 -7.89
N VAL A 45 -6.89 17.38 -9.07
CA VAL A 45 -6.46 16.87 -10.38
C VAL A 45 -4.94 16.77 -10.50
N LYS A 46 -4.19 17.77 -10.04
CA LYS A 46 -2.73 17.80 -10.17
C LYS A 46 -2.09 16.69 -9.33
N ALA A 47 -2.46 16.60 -8.08
CA ALA A 47 -1.96 15.54 -7.18
C ALA A 47 -2.33 14.15 -7.72
N ASN A 48 -3.58 13.97 -8.17
CA ASN A 48 -4.04 12.74 -8.78
C ASN A 48 -3.20 12.31 -10.00
N ILE A 49 -2.84 13.24 -10.90
CA ILE A 49 -1.98 12.96 -12.06
C ILE A 49 -0.59 12.49 -11.59
N LEU A 50 0.01 13.18 -10.62
CA LEU A 50 1.35 12.86 -10.13
C LEU A 50 1.40 11.49 -9.47
N ALA A 51 0.46 11.20 -8.57
CA ALA A 51 0.34 9.88 -7.93
C ALA A 51 0.05 8.77 -8.95
N THR A 52 -0.82 9.05 -9.94
CA THR A 52 -1.12 8.10 -11.00
C THR A 52 0.10 7.80 -11.85
N LEU A 53 0.86 8.80 -12.28
CA LEU A 53 2.10 8.59 -13.04
C LEU A 53 3.10 7.76 -12.24
N THR A 54 3.34 8.14 -10.98
CA THR A 54 4.27 7.42 -10.10
C THR A 54 3.88 5.96 -9.95
N SER A 55 2.64 5.69 -9.54
CA SER A 55 2.18 4.33 -9.29
C SER A 55 2.12 3.47 -10.56
N LYS A 56 1.70 4.03 -11.70
CA LYS A 56 1.63 3.32 -12.98
C LYS A 56 2.99 3.00 -13.58
N ILE A 57 3.97 3.91 -13.48
CA ILE A 57 5.34 3.66 -13.92
C ILE A 57 5.91 2.50 -13.09
N LEU A 58 5.84 2.58 -11.76
CA LEU A 58 6.33 1.52 -10.87
C LEU A 58 5.67 0.17 -11.18
N ARG A 59 4.33 0.15 -11.24
CA ARG A 59 3.58 -1.06 -11.57
C ARG A 59 4.03 -1.66 -12.90
N THR A 60 4.16 -0.83 -13.96
CA THR A 60 4.53 -1.31 -15.29
C THR A 60 5.94 -1.90 -15.31
N MET A 61 6.88 -1.28 -14.59
CA MET A 61 8.24 -1.78 -14.46
C MET A 61 8.26 -3.14 -13.74
N PHE A 62 7.57 -3.25 -12.61
CA PHE A 62 7.52 -4.50 -11.83
C PHE A 62 6.77 -5.62 -12.58
N GLN A 63 5.71 -5.29 -13.32
CA GLN A 63 4.99 -6.23 -14.17
C GLN A 63 5.89 -6.81 -15.28
N LYS A 64 6.91 -6.06 -15.72
CA LYS A 64 7.91 -6.49 -16.70
C LYS A 64 9.13 -7.15 -16.05
N GLY A 65 9.10 -7.43 -14.76
CA GLY A 65 10.18 -8.10 -14.02
C GLY A 65 11.34 -7.19 -13.62
N ALA A 66 11.18 -5.87 -13.71
CA ALA A 66 12.20 -4.97 -13.17
C ALA A 66 12.25 -5.08 -11.63
N PRO A 67 13.45 -5.13 -11.02
CA PRO A 67 13.57 -5.12 -9.56
C PRO A 67 13.10 -3.78 -8.98
N ILE A 68 12.62 -3.80 -7.73
CA ILE A 68 12.10 -2.59 -7.07
C ILE A 68 13.14 -1.47 -7.04
N GLU A 69 14.40 -1.80 -6.79
CA GLU A 69 15.49 -0.85 -6.75
C GLU A 69 15.60 -0.03 -8.05
N GLN A 70 15.43 -0.67 -9.20
CA GLN A 70 15.44 0.01 -10.50
C GLN A 70 14.22 0.91 -10.69
N GLY A 71 13.04 0.45 -10.26
CA GLY A 71 11.81 1.25 -10.28
C GLY A 71 11.94 2.50 -9.42
N VAL A 72 12.41 2.34 -8.19
CA VAL A 72 12.66 3.44 -7.24
C VAL A 72 13.68 4.44 -7.79
N GLU A 73 14.79 3.95 -8.36
CA GLU A 73 15.80 4.81 -8.97
C GLU A 73 15.24 5.60 -10.16
N THR A 74 14.44 4.95 -11.01
CA THR A 74 13.78 5.60 -12.14
C THR A 74 12.85 6.70 -11.67
N ILE A 75 12.00 6.43 -10.69
CA ILE A 75 11.09 7.44 -10.13
C ILE A 75 11.87 8.56 -9.45
N ALA A 76 12.87 8.23 -8.63
CA ALA A 76 13.66 9.23 -7.92
C ALA A 76 14.38 10.21 -8.87
N ARG A 77 14.80 9.73 -10.06
CA ARG A 77 15.47 10.55 -11.09
C ARG A 77 14.50 11.29 -12.01
N THR A 78 13.29 10.75 -12.24
CA THR A 78 12.33 11.32 -13.19
C THR A 78 11.34 12.28 -12.54
N LEU A 79 10.99 12.07 -11.27
CA LEU A 79 10.10 13.00 -10.57
C LEU A 79 10.81 14.33 -10.30
N PRO A 80 10.30 15.44 -10.85
CA PRO A 80 10.90 16.73 -10.60
C PRO A 80 10.80 17.08 -9.11
N ILE A 81 11.78 17.84 -8.63
CA ILE A 81 11.81 18.38 -7.27
C ILE A 81 11.11 19.74 -7.28
N CYS A 82 10.15 19.92 -6.36
CA CYS A 82 9.54 21.22 -6.12
C CYS A 82 10.60 22.16 -5.55
N GLN A 83 10.97 23.22 -6.30
CA GLN A 83 12.01 24.15 -5.89
C GLN A 83 11.68 24.92 -4.61
N VAL A 84 10.40 25.04 -4.26
CA VAL A 84 9.94 25.76 -3.06
C VAL A 84 10.02 24.89 -1.81
N ARG A 85 9.59 23.62 -1.91
CA ARG A 85 9.52 22.70 -0.77
C ARG A 85 10.68 21.71 -0.70
N GLN A 86 11.55 21.66 -1.72
CA GLN A 86 12.68 20.73 -1.84
C GLN A 86 12.25 19.24 -1.74
N VAL A 87 10.98 18.93 -2.07
CA VAL A 87 10.40 17.58 -2.04
C VAL A 87 10.03 17.17 -3.46
N ALA A 88 10.07 15.87 -3.77
CA ALA A 88 9.57 15.38 -5.04
C ALA A 88 8.06 15.62 -5.16
N TYR A 89 7.57 15.67 -6.40
CA TYR A 89 6.14 15.88 -6.65
C TYR A 89 5.24 14.70 -6.27
N SER A 90 5.79 13.58 -5.84
CA SER A 90 5.05 12.46 -5.27
C SER A 90 5.92 11.72 -4.26
N THR A 91 5.33 11.34 -3.15
CA THR A 91 5.88 10.43 -2.16
C THR A 91 5.37 9.02 -2.44
N PHE A 92 6.00 8.00 -1.89
CA PHE A 92 5.53 6.63 -2.11
C PHE A 92 6.00 5.65 -1.04
N SER A 93 5.22 4.56 -0.90
CA SER A 93 5.58 3.36 -0.17
C SER A 93 5.35 2.15 -1.06
N ILE A 94 6.30 1.21 -1.10
CA ILE A 94 6.23 -0.01 -1.90
C ILE A 94 6.52 -1.19 -0.98
N LEU A 95 5.56 -2.10 -0.84
CA LEU A 95 5.73 -3.35 -0.11
C LEU A 95 5.67 -4.50 -1.10
N GLN A 96 6.78 -5.25 -1.23
CA GLN A 96 6.85 -6.51 -1.97
C GLN A 96 7.00 -7.66 -0.98
N ILE A 97 6.16 -8.68 -1.13
CA ILE A 97 6.26 -9.91 -0.36
C ILE A 97 6.41 -11.06 -1.34
N PHE A 98 7.56 -11.70 -1.32
CA PHE A 98 7.84 -12.87 -2.12
C PHE A 98 7.13 -14.09 -1.56
N HIS A 99 6.76 -15.03 -2.43
CA HIS A 99 6.04 -16.24 -2.02
C HIS A 99 6.88 -17.15 -1.12
N ASN A 100 8.22 -17.00 -1.10
CA ASN A 100 9.13 -17.66 -0.18
C ASN A 100 9.15 -17.05 1.24
N GLY A 101 8.43 -15.93 1.45
CA GLY A 101 8.34 -15.23 2.72
C GLY A 101 9.34 -14.09 2.90
N GLU A 102 10.24 -13.86 1.94
CA GLU A 102 11.05 -12.65 1.96
C GLU A 102 10.19 -11.42 1.70
N ALA A 103 10.53 -10.29 2.33
CA ALA A 103 9.84 -9.03 2.14
C ALA A 103 10.82 -7.88 1.93
N TYR A 104 10.43 -6.96 1.06
CA TYR A 104 11.14 -5.74 0.77
C TYR A 104 10.16 -4.56 0.82
N LEU A 105 10.39 -3.64 1.78
CA LEU A 105 9.62 -2.41 1.91
C LEU A 105 10.53 -1.24 1.57
N VAL A 106 10.01 -0.32 0.77
CA VAL A 106 10.69 0.93 0.40
C VAL A 106 9.76 2.09 0.66
N GLU A 107 10.26 3.13 1.32
CA GLU A 107 9.50 4.32 1.65
C GLU A 107 10.27 5.58 1.28
N TYR A 108 9.57 6.49 0.63
CA TYR A 108 10.04 7.82 0.34
C TYR A 108 9.02 8.85 0.82
N ASP A 109 9.36 9.55 1.89
CA ASP A 109 8.66 10.69 2.49
C ASP A 109 7.18 10.46 2.88
N ASN A 110 6.72 9.21 2.87
CA ASN A 110 5.44 8.80 3.45
C ASN A 110 5.60 8.49 4.94
N PRO A 111 4.49 8.54 5.72
CA PRO A 111 4.48 7.99 7.07
C PRO A 111 4.95 6.53 7.06
N GLY A 112 5.71 6.14 8.07
CA GLY A 112 6.25 4.78 8.17
C GLY A 112 5.15 3.73 8.18
N CYS A 113 5.38 2.62 7.48
CA CYS A 113 4.47 1.47 7.47
C CYS A 113 4.29 0.93 8.89
N ILE A 114 3.05 0.67 9.29
CA ILE A 114 2.76 -0.03 10.54
C ILE A 114 2.82 -1.53 10.26
N PHE A 115 3.68 -2.22 10.99
CA PHE A 115 3.80 -3.67 10.93
C PHE A 115 3.36 -4.30 12.25
N VAL A 116 2.35 -5.17 12.18
CA VAL A 116 1.80 -5.90 13.34
C VAL A 116 2.02 -7.40 13.15
N ARG A 117 2.63 -8.04 14.15
CA ARG A 117 2.81 -9.49 14.25
C ARG A 117 2.33 -9.96 15.60
N ASP A 118 1.48 -10.98 15.65
CA ASP A 118 0.94 -11.57 16.88
C ASP A 118 0.33 -10.53 17.84
N GLY A 119 -0.36 -9.51 17.27
CA GLY A 119 -1.00 -8.44 18.03
C GLY A 119 -0.02 -7.45 18.68
N LYS A 120 1.22 -7.39 18.21
CA LYS A 120 2.26 -6.46 18.66
C LYS A 120 2.80 -5.64 17.51
N LEU A 121 3.07 -4.37 17.76
CA LEU A 121 3.81 -3.52 16.85
C LEU A 121 5.25 -4.04 16.71
N MET A 122 5.71 -4.16 15.49
CA MET A 122 7.07 -4.60 15.16
C MET A 122 7.90 -3.42 14.68
N ASP A 123 9.12 -3.34 15.17
CA ASP A 123 10.14 -2.45 14.63
C ASP A 123 11.01 -3.23 13.64
N ILE A 124 11.24 -2.65 12.46
CA ILE A 124 12.07 -3.25 11.42
C ILE A 124 13.27 -2.33 11.18
N PRO A 125 14.49 -2.85 11.28
CA PRO A 125 15.67 -2.07 10.94
C PRO A 125 15.66 -1.72 9.45
N TYR A 126 16.10 -0.52 9.12
CA TYR A 126 16.18 -0.02 7.76
C TYR A 126 17.55 0.56 7.43
N THR A 127 17.85 0.59 6.14
CA THR A 127 18.96 1.35 5.58
C THR A 127 18.42 2.58 4.86
N VAL A 128 19.23 3.62 4.77
CA VAL A 128 18.90 4.82 4.00
C VAL A 128 19.78 4.88 2.77
N ARG A 129 19.13 4.91 1.60
CA ARG A 129 19.79 5.15 0.32
C ARG A 129 19.46 6.55 -0.18
N GLU A 130 20.48 7.30 -0.56
CA GLU A 130 20.30 8.63 -1.14
C GLU A 130 20.37 8.56 -2.67
N ILE A 131 19.34 9.08 -3.34
CA ILE A 131 19.25 9.16 -4.81
C ILE A 131 18.80 10.57 -5.18
N GLU A 132 19.65 11.32 -5.88
CA GLU A 132 19.34 12.70 -6.30
C GLU A 132 18.85 13.59 -5.12
N GLY A 133 19.53 13.48 -3.97
CA GLY A 133 19.17 14.22 -2.76
C GLY A 133 17.92 13.72 -2.01
N LYS A 134 17.28 12.64 -2.48
CA LYS A 134 16.12 12.01 -1.85
C LYS A 134 16.58 10.88 -0.93
N LYS A 135 16.18 10.92 0.33
CA LYS A 135 16.47 9.88 1.31
C LYS A 135 15.39 8.81 1.28
N ILE A 136 15.74 7.63 0.82
CA ILE A 136 14.84 6.49 0.66
C ILE A 136 15.15 5.49 1.76
N ARG A 137 14.15 5.10 2.54
CA ARG A 137 14.25 4.05 3.56
C ARG A 137 13.98 2.71 2.92
N GLU A 138 14.84 1.74 3.16
CA GLU A 138 14.75 0.39 2.61
C GLU A 138 14.83 -0.63 3.75
N TYR A 139 13.86 -1.56 3.77
CA TYR A 139 13.71 -2.58 4.80
C TYR A 139 13.70 -3.96 4.12
N ARG A 140 14.46 -4.92 4.68
CA ARG A 140 14.46 -6.31 4.24
C ARG A 140 14.25 -7.21 5.45
N PHE A 141 13.26 -8.09 5.36
CA PHE A 141 12.87 -8.94 6.48
C PHE A 141 12.12 -10.18 6.02
N GLN A 142 11.82 -11.08 6.96
CA GLN A 142 11.01 -12.27 6.71
C GLN A 142 9.61 -12.08 7.30
N VAL A 143 8.59 -12.42 6.49
CA VAL A 143 7.21 -12.43 6.95
C VAL A 143 6.77 -13.79 7.45
N LYS A 144 5.71 -13.79 8.27
CA LYS A 144 5.01 -14.96 8.76
C LYS A 144 3.52 -14.87 8.43
N LEU A 145 2.85 -15.99 8.43
CA LEU A 145 1.38 -16.00 8.30
C LEU A 145 0.74 -15.10 9.35
N LYS A 146 -0.30 -14.38 8.94
CA LYS A 146 -1.06 -13.39 9.72
C LYS A 146 -0.34 -12.08 10.00
N ASP A 147 0.90 -11.88 9.57
CA ASP A 147 1.53 -10.57 9.58
C ASP A 147 0.64 -9.56 8.87
N CYS A 148 0.57 -8.36 9.43
CA CYS A 148 -0.28 -7.30 8.92
C CYS A 148 0.53 -6.01 8.74
N PHE A 149 0.42 -5.44 7.56
CA PHE A 149 1.08 -4.19 7.17
C PHE A 149 0.02 -3.14 6.83
N VAL A 150 0.23 -1.91 7.28
CA VAL A 150 -0.60 -0.76 6.91
C VAL A 150 0.31 0.32 6.34
N LEU A 151 0.19 0.55 5.04
CA LEU A 151 0.77 1.70 4.36
C LEU A 151 -0.25 2.83 4.40
N MET A 152 0.20 4.08 4.53
CA MET A 152 -0.69 5.22 4.64
C MET A 152 -0.08 6.48 4.02
N SER A 153 -0.94 7.38 3.54
CA SER A 153 -0.57 8.75 3.18
C SER A 153 -0.56 9.66 4.43
N ASP A 154 -0.01 10.83 4.31
CA ASP A 154 0.15 11.77 5.43
C ASP A 154 -1.19 12.28 5.98
N GLY A 155 -2.25 12.36 5.15
CA GLY A 155 -3.59 12.70 5.60
C GLY A 155 -4.11 11.82 6.75
N VAL A 156 -3.59 10.58 6.89
CA VAL A 156 -3.97 9.69 8.01
C VAL A 156 -3.44 10.22 9.33
N ILE A 157 -2.15 10.59 9.39
CA ILE A 157 -1.53 11.08 10.64
C ILE A 157 -1.96 12.50 10.99
N TYR A 158 -2.46 13.26 10.02
CA TYR A 158 -3.00 14.61 10.24
C TYR A 158 -4.51 14.63 10.47
N ALA A 159 -5.19 13.48 10.47
CA ALA A 159 -6.62 13.42 10.74
C ALA A 159 -6.98 14.09 12.08
N GLY A 160 -7.94 15.01 12.04
CA GLY A 160 -8.40 15.77 13.21
C GLY A 160 -7.56 16.98 13.60
N VAL A 161 -6.50 17.32 12.84
CA VAL A 161 -5.70 18.53 13.12
C VAL A 161 -6.56 19.80 13.09
N GLY A 162 -6.44 20.61 14.14
CA GLY A 162 -7.15 21.89 14.25
C GLY A 162 -8.61 21.78 14.63
N GLU A 163 -9.17 20.57 14.71
CA GLU A 163 -10.54 20.26 15.11
C GLU A 163 -10.55 19.52 16.45
N LEU A 164 -10.49 18.18 16.41
CA LEU A 164 -10.52 17.34 17.61
C LEU A 164 -9.16 17.16 18.26
N LEU A 165 -8.08 17.30 17.51
CA LEU A 165 -6.72 17.02 17.94
C LEU A 165 -5.77 18.18 17.58
N ASN A 166 -4.90 18.58 18.50
CA ASN A 166 -3.94 19.67 18.26
C ASN A 166 -2.89 19.32 17.20
N PHE A 167 -2.43 18.06 17.19
CA PHE A 167 -1.33 17.58 16.33
C PHE A 167 -1.76 16.50 15.33
N GLY A 168 -3.08 16.26 15.19
CA GLY A 168 -3.62 15.15 14.42
C GLY A 168 -3.55 13.82 15.15
N TRP A 169 -3.84 12.74 14.43
CA TRP A 169 -3.90 11.39 15.00
C TRP A 169 -2.54 10.86 15.42
N THR A 170 -1.47 11.34 14.82
CA THR A 170 -0.08 10.90 14.97
C THR A 170 0.16 9.43 14.57
N TRP A 171 1.40 9.13 14.18
CA TRP A 171 1.76 7.76 13.80
C TRP A 171 1.62 6.76 14.97
N GLU A 172 2.04 7.16 16.16
CA GLU A 172 1.99 6.32 17.36
C GLU A 172 0.55 5.96 17.74
N SER A 173 -0.35 6.93 17.72
CA SER A 173 -1.77 6.71 18.02
C SER A 173 -2.44 5.82 16.98
N MET A 174 -2.10 6.02 15.70
CA MET A 174 -2.56 5.17 14.60
C MET A 174 -2.03 3.74 14.73
N ALA A 175 -0.76 3.57 15.10
CA ALA A 175 -0.16 2.26 15.33
C ALA A 175 -0.84 1.51 16.49
N ASP A 176 -1.07 2.18 17.62
CA ASP A 176 -1.78 1.61 18.77
C ASP A 176 -3.22 1.21 18.44
N TYR A 177 -3.92 2.04 17.66
CA TYR A 177 -5.26 1.72 17.20
C TYR A 177 -5.26 0.53 16.25
N THR A 178 -4.31 0.50 15.31
CA THR A 178 -4.14 -0.63 14.38
C THR A 178 -3.89 -1.93 15.14
N VAL A 179 -3.01 -1.94 16.13
CA VAL A 179 -2.74 -3.12 16.98
C VAL A 179 -4.02 -3.61 17.67
N LYS A 180 -4.86 -2.70 18.18
CA LYS A 180 -6.15 -3.08 18.78
C LYS A 180 -7.09 -3.69 17.74
N CYS A 181 -7.26 -3.05 16.60
CA CYS A 181 -8.13 -3.52 15.52
C CYS A 181 -7.70 -4.88 14.94
N THR A 182 -6.41 -5.18 14.87
CA THR A 182 -5.92 -6.48 14.38
C THR A 182 -6.29 -7.65 15.29
N ARG A 183 -6.65 -7.42 16.55
CA ARG A 183 -7.17 -8.44 17.46
C ARG A 183 -8.62 -8.81 17.15
N ASP A 184 -9.40 -7.85 16.63
CA ASP A 184 -10.83 -8.00 16.38
C ASP A 184 -11.12 -8.51 14.96
N THR A 185 -10.18 -8.38 14.02
CA THR A 185 -10.38 -8.83 12.65
C THR A 185 -9.10 -9.41 12.02
N LEU A 186 -9.31 -10.46 11.23
CA LEU A 186 -8.30 -11.09 10.38
C LEU A 186 -8.43 -10.68 8.91
N SER A 187 -9.43 -9.86 8.53
CA SER A 187 -9.67 -9.44 7.14
C SER A 187 -9.03 -8.10 6.84
N ALA A 188 -8.23 -8.04 5.77
CA ALA A 188 -7.66 -6.78 5.26
C ALA A 188 -8.75 -5.77 4.91
N LYS A 189 -9.87 -6.25 4.32
CA LYS A 189 -11.02 -5.41 3.96
C LYS A 189 -11.67 -4.76 5.18
N ARG A 190 -11.89 -5.54 6.24
CA ARG A 190 -12.51 -5.01 7.47
C ARG A 190 -11.57 -4.04 8.18
N LEU A 191 -10.30 -4.37 8.26
CA LEU A 191 -9.31 -3.49 8.89
C LEU A 191 -9.19 -2.17 8.13
N ALA A 192 -9.04 -2.18 6.80
CA ALA A 192 -9.00 -0.96 6.00
C ALA A 192 -10.25 -0.09 6.20
N ALA A 193 -11.44 -0.70 6.30
CA ALA A 193 -12.68 0.02 6.56
C ALA A 193 -12.69 0.67 7.95
N MET A 194 -12.24 -0.05 9.00
CA MET A 194 -12.18 0.48 10.37
C MET A 194 -11.20 1.66 10.47
N LEU A 195 -10.02 1.53 9.87
CA LEU A 195 -9.01 2.59 9.90
C LEU A 195 -9.45 3.82 9.12
N SER A 196 -10.03 3.64 7.93
CA SER A 196 -10.58 4.74 7.13
C SER A 196 -11.73 5.44 7.82
N GLN A 197 -12.64 4.68 8.47
CA GLN A 197 -13.75 5.26 9.23
C GLN A 197 -13.27 6.10 10.41
N ALA A 198 -12.25 5.62 11.13
CA ALA A 198 -11.66 6.38 12.22
C ALA A 198 -11.02 7.70 11.74
N CYS A 199 -10.39 7.71 10.56
CA CYS A 199 -9.91 8.96 9.96
C CYS A 199 -11.07 9.91 9.63
N ASP A 200 -12.15 9.38 9.02
CA ASP A 200 -13.32 10.18 8.65
C ASP A 200 -14.01 10.78 9.86
N ASP A 201 -14.13 10.01 10.94
CA ASP A 201 -14.70 10.48 12.21
C ASP A 201 -13.84 11.58 12.84
N LEU A 202 -12.52 11.45 12.83
CA LEU A 202 -11.58 12.47 13.31
C LEU A 202 -11.65 13.76 12.49
N TYR A 203 -11.88 13.66 11.19
CA TYR A 203 -12.14 14.79 10.31
C TYR A 203 -13.57 15.34 10.38
N MET A 204 -14.43 14.77 11.22
CA MET A 204 -15.86 15.11 11.30
C MET A 204 -16.52 15.08 9.90
N GLN A 205 -16.20 14.04 9.10
CA GLN A 205 -16.67 13.80 7.73
C GLN A 205 -16.28 14.94 6.75
N LYS A 206 -15.22 15.68 7.04
CA LYS A 206 -14.68 16.75 6.19
C LYS A 206 -13.15 16.61 6.09
N PRO A 207 -12.65 15.62 5.36
CA PRO A 207 -11.21 15.39 5.27
C PRO A 207 -10.46 16.64 4.84
N GLY A 208 -9.50 17.05 5.65
CA GLY A 208 -8.66 18.23 5.41
C GLY A 208 -7.58 17.96 4.37
N ASP A 209 -7.29 16.67 4.10
CA ASP A 209 -6.37 16.21 3.07
C ASP A 209 -6.81 14.86 2.51
N ASP A 210 -6.28 14.50 1.33
CA ASP A 210 -6.43 13.16 0.76
C ASP A 210 -5.87 12.14 1.77
N THR A 211 -6.64 11.10 2.07
CA THR A 211 -6.34 10.21 3.19
C THR A 211 -6.51 8.77 2.77
N THR A 212 -5.42 8.04 2.65
CA THR A 212 -5.44 6.66 2.16
C THR A 212 -4.77 5.71 3.12
N VAL A 213 -5.45 4.59 3.39
CA VAL A 213 -4.89 3.42 4.09
C VAL A 213 -4.92 2.21 3.17
N ALA A 214 -3.79 1.52 3.04
CA ALA A 214 -3.68 0.26 2.32
C ALA A 214 -3.19 -0.83 3.27
N VAL A 215 -4.02 -1.86 3.44
CA VAL A 215 -3.76 -2.99 4.32
C VAL A 215 -3.31 -4.19 3.52
N ALA A 216 -2.22 -4.81 3.94
CA ALA A 216 -1.70 -6.06 3.39
C ALA A 216 -1.56 -7.10 4.50
N ARG A 217 -2.22 -8.25 4.37
CA ARG A 217 -2.14 -9.36 5.34
C ARG A 217 -1.54 -10.58 4.69
N VAL A 218 -0.56 -11.16 5.36
CA VAL A 218 0.09 -12.39 4.90
C VAL A 218 -0.82 -13.59 5.15
N ILE A 219 -1.16 -14.28 4.08
CA ILE A 219 -1.99 -15.48 4.06
C ILE A 219 -1.22 -16.65 3.43
N GLU A 220 -1.70 -17.86 3.64
CA GLU A 220 -1.20 -19.02 2.92
C GLU A 220 -1.54 -18.92 1.42
N ARG A 221 -0.55 -19.13 0.55
CA ARG A 221 -0.77 -19.16 -0.89
C ARG A 221 -1.50 -20.44 -1.27
N LYS A 222 -2.71 -20.31 -1.78
CA LYS A 222 -3.45 -21.43 -2.37
C LYS A 222 -3.03 -21.56 -3.83
N VAL A 223 -2.27 -22.59 -4.15
CA VAL A 223 -2.03 -22.97 -5.54
C VAL A 223 -3.29 -23.65 -6.04
N VAL A 224 -4.07 -22.95 -6.84
CA VAL A 224 -5.17 -23.58 -7.57
C VAL A 224 -4.54 -24.31 -8.75
N ASN A 225 -4.42 -25.62 -8.66
CA ASN A 225 -4.11 -26.45 -9.83
C ASN A 225 -5.33 -26.39 -10.76
N ILE A 226 -5.30 -25.49 -11.72
CA ILE A 226 -6.25 -25.53 -12.82
C ILE A 226 -5.83 -26.73 -13.67
N PHE A 227 -6.56 -27.82 -13.53
CA PHE A 227 -6.44 -28.92 -14.49
C PHE A 227 -6.91 -28.38 -15.85
N THR A 228 -5.99 -28.03 -16.71
CA THR A 228 -6.22 -27.64 -18.09
C THR A 228 -6.51 -28.92 -18.91
N GLY A 229 -7.74 -29.34 -18.88
CA GLY A 229 -8.28 -30.45 -19.71
C GLY A 229 -9.60 -30.94 -19.14
N PRO A 230 -10.60 -31.19 -19.98
CA PRO A 230 -11.83 -31.83 -19.53
C PRO A 230 -11.51 -33.21 -18.97
N PRO A 231 -12.27 -33.69 -17.96
CA PRO A 231 -12.17 -35.06 -17.50
C PRO A 231 -12.32 -36.03 -18.71
N LYS A 232 -11.56 -37.13 -18.67
CA LYS A 232 -11.52 -38.08 -19.77
C LYS A 232 -12.89 -38.68 -20.18
N ASP A 233 -13.92 -38.50 -19.36
CA ASP A 233 -15.25 -39.09 -19.47
C ASP A 233 -16.37 -38.06 -19.68
N MET A 234 -16.07 -36.83 -20.14
CA MET A 234 -17.13 -35.85 -20.51
C MET A 234 -17.61 -36.06 -21.93
N ASP A 235 -18.95 -36.12 -22.12
CA ASP A 235 -19.59 -36.15 -23.42
C ASP A 235 -19.29 -34.87 -24.21
N ASP A 236 -19.31 -34.96 -25.55
CA ASP A 236 -18.99 -33.87 -26.46
C ASP A 236 -19.88 -32.63 -26.27
N ASP A 237 -21.10 -32.78 -25.78
CA ASP A 237 -22.03 -31.67 -25.49
C ASP A 237 -21.63 -30.86 -24.22
N GLU A 238 -20.88 -31.45 -23.26
CA GLU A 238 -20.40 -30.75 -22.08
C GLU A 238 -19.09 -29.96 -22.34
N ARG A 239 -18.35 -30.31 -23.41
CA ARG A 239 -17.13 -29.61 -23.83
C ARG A 239 -17.37 -28.17 -24.29
N ILE A 240 -18.57 -27.93 -24.89
CA ILE A 240 -18.90 -26.61 -25.43
C ILE A 240 -19.21 -25.58 -24.35
N MET A 241 -19.51 -25.99 -23.11
CA MET A 241 -19.83 -25.09 -22.00
C MET A 241 -18.60 -24.57 -21.20
N LEU A 242 -17.39 -25.06 -21.47
CA LEU A 242 -16.18 -24.70 -20.73
C LEU A 242 -15.26 -23.72 -21.49
N ASP A 243 -15.59 -23.35 -22.72
CA ASP A 243 -14.81 -22.40 -23.55
C ASP A 243 -15.35 -20.97 -23.54
N PHE A 244 -16.02 -20.54 -22.44
CA PHE A 244 -16.46 -19.15 -22.23
C PHE A 244 -15.92 -18.54 -20.95
#